data_274450a52d173926d6d09b9b738b4684
#
_entry.id   274450a52d173926d6d09b9b738b4684
#
_cell.length_a   1.000
_cell.length_b   1.000
_cell.length_c   1.000
_cell.angle_alpha   90.00
_cell.angle_beta   90.00
_cell.angle_gamma   90.00
#
_symmetry.space_group_name_H-M   'P 1'
#
loop_
_entity.id
_entity.type
_entity.pdbx_description
1 polymer ?
#
loop_
_entity_poly.entity_id
_entity_poly.type
_entity_poly.pdbx_seq_one_letter_code
_entity_poly.pdbx_strand_id
1 'polypeptide(L)'
;VSETRFSLDDDSVAVVIGSGAGGGTLSNQLASQGINVVCLEAGRRLTPTDIVNDEAAMFPKITWLDEVIGEGDARPDFPIWVCKTVGGTTMHWTAAAPRLQAHELRARSTYGAIEGTSLADWPIELKELEPYYARAEALMGVTGTNGIPMLPGSNNFKVLEAGGRKIGYKDIDTNTMAINPVPRDGRGGCLQLGFCTSGCATQAKWCTLYTEIRDAEKTAHFELRPESMATRILHEGDRVTAVQYMDVEGKLREQKARFVCVAANAPGTARLLLNSKSERFPEGLANSSGQVGRNYMRHMLAAVVAIMPGEVHLYKGPQVAGVIRDETRHDPKRGFSGGFQMHIVGLSPGSLADLMLQGKWGREFTDVLGQYKNFASVMIMGEDMPTAENRITLHPERKDQYGMPVPVVRYVNHPNNRVMLQYGRDVCRRLYQSLGATQLFDLYDVFPATHNMGTARMGEDPTLSVTNPWGQTHDIPNLFVSDGSLFPTVGCENPTITIVSLVLRQAEYIQQQMQRGSI
;
A
#
# COMPACT_ATOMS: atom_id res chain seq x y z
N VAL A 1 27.34 -5.05 -10.21
CA VAL A 1 27.61 -4.84 -8.77
C VAL A 1 27.80 -3.34 -8.64
N SER A 2 26.89 -2.63 -7.96
CA SER A 2 27.10 -1.23 -7.63
C SER A 2 28.32 -1.13 -6.71
N GLU A 3 29.24 -0.20 -7.00
CA GLU A 3 30.34 0.09 -6.08
C GLU A 3 29.77 0.46 -4.71
N THR A 4 30.26 -0.19 -3.66
CA THR A 4 29.90 0.11 -2.27
C THR A 4 30.41 1.51 -1.96
N ARG A 5 29.51 2.47 -1.80
CA ARG A 5 29.85 3.88 -1.55
C ARG A 5 30.15 4.11 -0.08
N PHE A 6 29.39 3.48 0.81
CA PHE A 6 29.53 3.62 2.26
C PHE A 6 30.04 2.31 2.88
N SER A 7 31.06 2.41 3.73
CA SER A 7 31.59 1.26 4.47
C SER A 7 30.51 0.68 5.39
N LEU A 8 30.58 -0.63 5.62
CA LEU A 8 29.73 -1.30 6.62
C LEU A 8 29.93 -0.74 8.03
N ASP A 9 31.14 -0.25 8.33
CA ASP A 9 31.48 0.36 9.62
C ASP A 9 31.16 1.86 9.71
N ASP A 10 30.61 2.47 8.66
CA ASP A 10 30.21 3.88 8.68
C ASP A 10 28.95 4.05 9.52
N ASP A 11 29.09 4.56 10.73
CA ASP A 11 28.03 4.82 11.69
C ASP A 11 27.36 6.19 11.50
N SER A 12 27.81 6.98 10.52
CA SER A 12 27.23 8.29 10.19
C SER A 12 26.03 8.19 9.24
N VAL A 13 25.81 7.02 8.61
CA VAL A 13 24.76 6.84 7.61
C VAL A 13 23.38 6.65 8.23
N ALA A 14 22.35 7.10 7.53
CA ALA A 14 20.97 6.66 7.74
C ALA A 14 20.76 5.33 7.01
N VAL A 15 20.19 4.32 7.68
CA VAL A 15 19.77 3.09 7.01
C VAL A 15 18.26 3.12 6.81
N VAL A 16 17.81 3.08 5.54
CA VAL A 16 16.40 2.98 5.15
C VAL A 16 16.13 1.55 4.68
N ILE A 17 15.14 0.89 5.28
CA ILE A 17 14.80 -0.51 4.99
C ILE A 17 13.54 -0.55 4.14
N GLY A 18 13.69 -0.91 2.86
CA GLY A 18 12.66 -0.91 1.83
C GLY A 18 12.70 0.33 0.94
N SER A 19 12.52 0.13 -0.38
CA SER A 19 12.60 1.16 -1.42
C SER A 19 11.23 1.56 -2.00
N GLY A 20 10.13 1.15 -1.36
CA GLY A 20 8.76 1.45 -1.78
C GLY A 20 8.36 2.91 -1.62
N ALA A 21 7.04 3.19 -1.60
CA ALA A 21 6.49 4.54 -1.53
C ALA A 21 7.07 5.37 -0.38
N GLY A 22 7.16 4.79 0.82
CA GLY A 22 7.73 5.47 1.98
C GLY A 22 9.26 5.56 1.90
N GLY A 23 9.94 4.41 1.84
CA GLY A 23 11.39 4.36 1.94
C GLY A 23 12.12 5.00 0.75
N GLY A 24 11.63 4.80 -0.48
CA GLY A 24 12.21 5.44 -1.67
C GLY A 24 12.07 6.96 -1.61
N THR A 25 10.88 7.46 -1.23
CA THR A 25 10.65 8.91 -1.07
C THR A 25 11.52 9.49 0.05
N LEU A 26 11.55 8.83 1.22
CA LEU A 26 12.37 9.27 2.34
C LEU A 26 13.86 9.29 1.98
N SER A 27 14.37 8.24 1.34
CA SER A 27 15.76 8.15 0.88
C SER A 27 16.15 9.33 0.00
N ASN A 28 15.30 9.67 -0.98
CA ASN A 28 15.54 10.82 -1.86
C ASN A 28 15.53 12.14 -1.08
N GLN A 29 14.59 12.34 -0.18
CA GLN A 29 14.52 13.58 0.61
C GLN A 29 15.76 13.74 1.50
N LEU A 30 16.18 12.70 2.21
CA LEU A 30 17.37 12.74 3.07
C LEU A 30 18.65 12.95 2.26
N ALA A 31 18.85 12.20 1.17
CA ALA A 31 20.02 12.32 0.31
C ALA A 31 20.11 13.71 -0.35
N SER A 32 18.97 14.29 -0.76
CA SER A 32 18.91 15.65 -1.31
C SER A 32 19.23 16.73 -0.28
N GLN A 33 19.12 16.43 1.01
CA GLN A 33 19.51 17.30 2.13
C GLN A 33 20.97 17.11 2.56
N GLY A 34 21.74 16.26 1.86
CA GLY A 34 23.14 15.97 2.17
C GLY A 34 23.34 14.92 3.27
N ILE A 35 22.31 14.17 3.64
CA ILE A 35 22.41 13.07 4.60
C ILE A 35 22.79 11.79 3.85
N ASN A 36 23.86 11.11 4.29
CA ASN A 36 24.27 9.83 3.71
C ASN A 36 23.26 8.74 4.01
N VAL A 37 22.73 8.08 2.98
CA VAL A 37 21.66 7.08 3.06
C VAL A 37 22.11 5.77 2.42
N VAL A 38 22.00 4.67 3.16
CA VAL A 38 22.04 3.31 2.64
C VAL A 38 20.60 2.77 2.61
N CYS A 39 20.07 2.50 1.44
CA CYS A 39 18.75 1.89 1.25
C CYS A 39 18.90 0.38 1.01
N LEU A 40 18.39 -0.44 1.93
CA LEU A 40 18.36 -1.90 1.82
C LEU A 40 17.02 -2.32 1.20
N GLU A 41 17.05 -3.00 0.06
CA GLU A 41 15.86 -3.54 -0.61
C GLU A 41 15.99 -5.05 -0.78
N ALA A 42 14.99 -5.79 -0.31
CA ALA A 42 15.00 -7.26 -0.37
C ALA A 42 14.91 -7.82 -1.80
N GLY A 43 14.32 -7.07 -2.70
CA GLY A 43 14.11 -7.48 -4.08
C GLY A 43 15.15 -6.97 -5.05
N ARG A 44 15.12 -7.55 -6.25
CA ARG A 44 16.02 -7.15 -7.34
C ARG A 44 15.59 -5.83 -7.98
N ARG A 45 16.50 -5.19 -8.66
CA ARG A 45 16.22 -4.05 -9.53
C ARG A 45 15.79 -4.53 -10.91
N LEU A 46 14.62 -4.05 -11.37
CA LEU A 46 14.14 -4.28 -12.73
C LEU A 46 14.52 -3.11 -13.65
N THR A 47 14.74 -3.43 -14.91
CA THR A 47 14.91 -2.46 -16.00
C THR A 47 13.59 -2.32 -16.78
N PRO A 48 13.40 -1.28 -17.61
CA PRO A 48 12.20 -1.17 -18.45
C PRO A 48 11.99 -2.37 -19.40
N THR A 49 13.07 -3.03 -19.81
CA THR A 49 13.03 -4.22 -20.68
C THR A 49 12.58 -5.50 -19.96
N ASP A 50 12.64 -5.52 -18.64
CA ASP A 50 12.13 -6.64 -17.82
C ASP A 50 10.61 -6.61 -17.71
N ILE A 51 9.99 -5.45 -17.96
CA ILE A 51 8.55 -5.23 -17.80
C ILE A 51 7.85 -5.55 -19.11
N VAL A 52 7.01 -6.58 -19.07
CA VAL A 52 6.22 -7.03 -20.21
C VAL A 52 4.72 -6.91 -19.90
N ASN A 53 3.91 -6.74 -20.96
CA ASN A 53 2.45 -6.69 -20.82
C ASN A 53 1.86 -8.11 -20.79
N ASP A 54 2.26 -8.85 -19.77
CA ASP A 54 1.84 -10.23 -19.49
C ASP A 54 1.79 -10.40 -17.96
N GLU A 55 0.58 -10.53 -17.41
CA GLU A 55 0.35 -10.63 -15.98
C GLU A 55 0.98 -11.90 -15.39
N ALA A 56 0.86 -13.04 -16.10
CA ALA A 56 1.41 -14.32 -15.64
C ALA A 56 2.95 -14.30 -15.60
N ALA A 57 3.58 -13.66 -16.60
CA ALA A 57 5.02 -13.52 -16.65
C ALA A 57 5.56 -12.52 -15.62
N MET A 58 4.78 -11.45 -15.31
CA MET A 58 5.22 -10.42 -14.36
C MET A 58 4.96 -10.79 -12.92
N PHE A 59 3.88 -11.50 -12.62
CA PHE A 59 3.51 -11.86 -11.24
C PHE A 59 4.69 -12.44 -10.43
N PRO A 60 5.38 -13.52 -10.88
CA PRO A 60 6.50 -14.09 -10.14
C PRO A 60 7.75 -13.20 -10.13
N LYS A 61 7.87 -12.24 -11.05
CA LYS A 61 9.02 -11.34 -11.11
C LYS A 61 8.99 -10.25 -10.06
N ILE A 62 7.81 -9.79 -9.65
CA ILE A 62 7.66 -8.64 -8.78
C ILE A 62 7.02 -8.98 -7.43
N THR A 63 6.27 -10.08 -7.34
CA THR A 63 5.53 -10.46 -6.13
C THR A 63 6.45 -11.09 -5.08
N TRP A 64 6.20 -10.79 -3.82
CA TRP A 64 6.80 -11.48 -2.70
C TRP A 64 6.13 -12.85 -2.53
N LEU A 65 6.84 -13.90 -2.95
CA LEU A 65 6.36 -15.29 -2.91
C LEU A 65 6.94 -16.09 -1.76
N ASP A 66 7.75 -15.48 -0.88
CA ASP A 66 8.20 -16.15 0.33
C ASP A 66 6.98 -16.47 1.22
N GLU A 67 7.10 -17.52 2.00
CA GLU A 67 5.98 -18.01 2.80
C GLU A 67 5.42 -16.96 3.77
N VAL A 68 4.09 -16.82 3.76
CA VAL A 68 3.30 -16.06 4.72
C VAL A 68 2.04 -16.89 5.04
N ILE A 69 1.76 -17.09 6.32
CA ILE A 69 0.62 -17.89 6.77
C ILE A 69 -0.56 -16.97 7.05
N GLY A 70 -1.72 -17.27 6.46
CA GLY A 70 -2.99 -16.59 6.76
C GLY A 70 -3.82 -17.36 7.78
N GLU A 71 -4.42 -16.64 8.73
CA GLU A 71 -5.35 -17.17 9.73
C GLU A 71 -6.66 -16.39 9.76
N GLY A 72 -7.74 -17.01 10.21
CA GLY A 72 -9.07 -16.42 10.29
C GLY A 72 -9.70 -16.26 8.90
N ASP A 73 -10.10 -15.02 8.56
CA ASP A 73 -10.65 -14.67 7.24
C ASP A 73 -9.55 -14.28 6.22
N ALA A 74 -8.26 -14.33 6.59
CA ALA A 74 -7.16 -14.17 5.64
C ALA A 74 -6.98 -15.43 4.77
N ARG A 75 -6.58 -15.25 3.50
CA ARG A 75 -6.27 -16.40 2.64
C ARG A 75 -5.11 -17.20 3.24
N PRO A 76 -5.23 -18.53 3.37
CA PRO A 76 -4.23 -19.33 4.09
C PRO A 76 -2.80 -19.20 3.53
N ASP A 77 -2.66 -19.33 2.19
CA ASP A 77 -1.35 -19.45 1.54
C ASP A 77 -0.86 -18.14 0.90
N PHE A 78 -1.74 -17.16 0.71
CA PHE A 78 -1.41 -15.88 0.09
C PHE A 78 -2.26 -14.76 0.69
N PRO A 79 -2.06 -14.43 2.00
CA PRO A 79 -2.91 -13.46 2.70
C PRO A 79 -2.66 -12.00 2.27
N ILE A 80 -1.45 -11.71 1.77
CA ILE A 80 -1.01 -10.37 1.36
C ILE A 80 -0.40 -10.41 -0.03
N TRP A 81 -0.61 -9.35 -0.81
CA TRP A 81 0.06 -9.15 -2.09
C TRP A 81 0.96 -7.92 -2.00
N VAL A 82 2.23 -8.14 -1.79
CA VAL A 82 3.29 -7.13 -1.73
C VAL A 82 4.37 -7.45 -2.76
N CYS A 83 5.16 -6.45 -3.15
CA CYS A 83 6.27 -6.64 -4.07
C CYS A 83 7.59 -6.82 -3.33
N LYS A 84 8.48 -7.64 -3.93
CA LYS A 84 9.88 -7.82 -3.55
C LYS A 84 10.74 -7.40 -4.73
N THR A 85 10.88 -6.12 -4.91
CA THR A 85 11.64 -5.49 -6.01
C THR A 85 11.92 -4.03 -5.66
N VAL A 86 12.97 -3.45 -6.23
CA VAL A 86 13.22 -2.00 -6.10
C VAL A 86 11.99 -1.22 -6.58
N GLY A 87 11.54 -0.29 -5.76
CA GLY A 87 10.27 0.39 -5.92
C GLY A 87 9.13 -0.20 -5.08
N GLY A 88 9.33 -1.38 -4.48
CA GLY A 88 8.34 -2.03 -3.62
C GLY A 88 6.97 -2.16 -4.29
N THR A 89 5.91 -2.04 -3.49
CA THR A 89 4.51 -2.16 -3.98
C THR A 89 4.08 -1.07 -4.97
N THR A 90 4.86 0.00 -5.17
CA THR A 90 4.62 0.97 -6.25
C THR A 90 4.83 0.36 -7.64
N MET A 91 5.46 -0.81 -7.71
CA MET A 91 5.58 -1.56 -8.97
C MET A 91 4.24 -2.16 -9.42
N HIS A 92 3.43 -2.74 -8.51
CA HIS A 92 2.15 -3.38 -8.87
C HIS A 92 0.91 -2.55 -8.51
N TRP A 93 1.03 -1.39 -7.85
CA TRP A 93 -0.12 -0.57 -7.53
C TRP A 93 -0.81 -0.01 -8.78
N THR A 94 -2.07 0.36 -8.65
CA THR A 94 -2.89 0.91 -9.74
C THR A 94 -2.78 2.42 -9.90
N ALA A 95 -2.03 3.07 -9.02
CA ALA A 95 -1.74 4.51 -8.99
C ALA A 95 -2.89 5.44 -8.61
N ALA A 96 -3.96 4.94 -8.01
CA ALA A 96 -4.97 5.82 -7.40
C ALA A 96 -4.35 6.60 -6.23
N ALA A 97 -4.51 7.93 -6.24
CA ALA A 97 -3.83 8.83 -5.31
C ALA A 97 -4.78 9.92 -4.75
N PRO A 98 -5.95 9.56 -4.21
CA PRO A 98 -6.83 10.49 -3.52
C PRO A 98 -6.30 10.84 -2.13
N ARG A 99 -6.59 12.05 -1.64
CA ARG A 99 -6.26 12.49 -0.28
C ARG A 99 -7.27 11.96 0.73
N LEU A 100 -6.84 11.59 1.92
CA LEU A 100 -7.76 11.36 3.05
C LEU A 100 -8.59 12.61 3.32
N GLN A 101 -9.83 12.38 3.74
CA GLN A 101 -10.76 13.43 4.11
C GLN A 101 -10.64 13.77 5.61
N ALA A 102 -11.05 14.98 6.02
CA ALA A 102 -10.95 15.41 7.42
C ALA A 102 -11.68 14.48 8.40
N HIS A 103 -12.84 13.94 8.01
CA HIS A 103 -13.61 13.02 8.85
C HIS A 103 -12.93 11.66 9.04
N GLU A 104 -12.13 11.20 8.07
CA GLU A 104 -11.40 9.93 8.14
C GLU A 104 -10.24 9.99 9.14
N LEU A 105 -9.63 11.19 9.31
CA LEU A 105 -8.63 11.42 10.35
C LEU A 105 -9.26 11.54 11.76
N ARG A 106 -10.57 11.62 11.85
CA ARG A 106 -11.36 11.76 13.09
C ARG A 106 -12.36 10.62 13.24
N ALA A 107 -11.96 9.41 12.86
CA ALA A 107 -12.85 8.25 12.82
C ALA A 107 -13.48 7.95 14.20
N ARG A 108 -12.70 7.98 15.27
CA ARG A 108 -13.20 7.76 16.65
C ARG A 108 -14.19 8.84 17.08
N SER A 109 -13.89 10.11 16.82
CA SER A 109 -14.77 11.23 17.13
C SER A 109 -16.02 11.25 16.24
N THR A 110 -15.91 10.78 15.01
CA THR A 110 -17.00 10.77 14.02
C THR A 110 -17.97 9.61 14.24
N TYR A 111 -17.45 8.40 14.47
CA TYR A 111 -18.25 7.17 14.55
C TYR A 111 -18.63 6.78 15.99
N GLY A 112 -17.99 7.39 16.98
CA GLY A 112 -18.14 7.02 18.38
C GLY A 112 -17.40 5.73 18.74
N ALA A 113 -17.78 5.12 19.87
CA ALA A 113 -17.26 3.83 20.29
C ALA A 113 -17.92 2.72 19.47
N ILE A 114 -17.12 1.88 18.82
CA ILE A 114 -17.57 0.65 18.16
C ILE A 114 -17.00 -0.52 18.96
N GLU A 115 -17.87 -1.40 19.43
CA GLU A 115 -17.49 -2.56 20.25
C GLU A 115 -16.47 -3.45 19.50
N GLY A 116 -15.46 -3.95 20.21
CA GLY A 116 -14.43 -4.83 19.67
C GLY A 116 -13.36 -4.12 18.82
N THR A 117 -13.43 -2.79 18.68
CA THR A 117 -12.44 -2.01 17.92
C THR A 117 -11.48 -1.23 18.83
N SER A 118 -10.31 -0.95 18.28
CA SER A 118 -9.31 -0.01 18.83
C SER A 118 -9.28 1.31 18.08
N LEU A 119 -10.45 1.75 17.61
CA LEU A 119 -10.63 2.96 16.81
C LEU A 119 -10.05 4.19 17.51
N ALA A 120 -9.25 4.97 16.83
CA ALA A 120 -8.60 6.17 17.33
C ALA A 120 -8.69 7.30 16.30
N ASP A 121 -8.61 8.53 16.75
CA ASP A 121 -8.35 9.66 15.88
C ASP A 121 -6.86 9.73 15.54
N TRP A 122 -6.53 10.25 14.39
CA TRP A 122 -5.15 10.54 14.04
C TRP A 122 -4.62 11.69 14.91
N PRO A 123 -3.38 11.62 15.39
CA PRO A 123 -2.75 12.71 16.14
C PRO A 123 -2.27 13.86 15.23
N ILE A 124 -2.82 13.94 14.03
CA ILE A 124 -2.49 14.91 12.97
C ILE A 124 -3.81 15.41 12.36
N GLU A 125 -3.89 16.70 12.11
CA GLU A 125 -5.04 17.30 11.41
C GLU A 125 -4.80 17.39 9.90
N LEU A 126 -5.89 17.36 9.11
CA LEU A 126 -5.79 17.49 7.66
C LEU A 126 -5.05 18.77 7.25
N LYS A 127 -5.32 19.89 7.92
CA LYS A 127 -4.65 21.18 7.67
C LYS A 127 -3.13 21.09 7.77
N GLU A 128 -2.61 20.25 8.67
CA GLU A 128 -1.17 20.02 8.81
C GLU A 128 -0.61 19.18 7.65
N LEU A 129 -1.41 18.23 7.12
CA LEU A 129 -1.01 17.38 6.00
C LEU A 129 -1.19 18.04 4.63
N GLU A 130 -2.05 19.05 4.48
CA GLU A 130 -2.34 19.70 3.19
C GLU A 130 -1.08 20.14 2.41
N PRO A 131 -0.08 20.83 3.00
CA PRO A 131 1.13 21.21 2.27
C PRO A 131 1.95 20.01 1.81
N TYR A 132 1.95 18.91 2.56
CA TYR A 132 2.65 17.69 2.18
C TYR A 132 1.88 16.90 1.12
N TYR A 133 0.56 16.91 1.14
CA TYR A 133 -0.27 16.39 0.03
C TYR A 133 0.01 17.15 -1.26
N ALA A 134 0.04 18.48 -1.23
CA ALA A 134 0.34 19.29 -2.41
C ALA A 134 1.75 18.98 -2.99
N ARG A 135 2.74 18.77 -2.12
CA ARG A 135 4.10 18.35 -2.52
C ARG A 135 4.10 16.93 -3.09
N ALA A 136 3.40 16.00 -2.45
CA ALA A 136 3.28 14.61 -2.92
C ALA A 136 2.62 14.55 -4.31
N GLU A 137 1.53 15.30 -4.52
CA GLU A 137 0.86 15.40 -5.82
C GLU A 137 1.78 15.93 -6.92
N ALA A 138 2.55 16.98 -6.63
CA ALA A 138 3.52 17.53 -7.57
C ALA A 138 4.64 16.53 -7.90
N LEU A 139 5.18 15.86 -6.88
CA LEU A 139 6.25 14.86 -6.98
C LEU A 139 5.79 13.64 -7.80
N MET A 140 4.63 13.10 -7.47
CA MET A 140 4.08 11.90 -8.09
C MET A 140 3.48 12.18 -9.48
N GLY A 141 3.14 13.42 -9.79
CA GLY A 141 2.45 13.80 -11.03
C GLY A 141 0.99 13.36 -11.04
N VAL A 142 0.26 13.72 -9.98
CA VAL A 142 -1.14 13.32 -9.82
C VAL A 142 -2.05 14.11 -10.77
N THR A 143 -2.89 13.40 -11.51
CA THR A 143 -3.87 14.00 -12.44
C THR A 143 -4.91 14.83 -11.71
N GLY A 144 -5.40 15.90 -12.36
CA GLY A 144 -6.33 16.84 -11.75
C GLY A 144 -5.69 17.86 -10.80
N THR A 145 -4.36 17.79 -10.61
CA THR A 145 -3.58 18.69 -9.76
C THR A 145 -2.42 19.31 -10.55
N ASN A 146 -1.89 20.44 -10.09
CA ASN A 146 -0.72 21.10 -10.69
C ASN A 146 -0.80 21.30 -12.21
N GLY A 147 -2.00 21.50 -12.78
CA GLY A 147 -2.22 21.65 -14.21
C GLY A 147 -2.13 20.35 -15.02
N ILE A 148 -1.95 19.19 -14.37
CA ILE A 148 -1.95 17.89 -15.03
C ILE A 148 -3.39 17.47 -15.33
N PRO A 149 -3.77 17.21 -16.60
CA PRO A 149 -5.13 16.85 -16.93
C PRO A 149 -5.53 15.49 -16.37
N MET A 150 -6.84 15.30 -16.16
CA MET A 150 -7.39 13.99 -15.82
C MET A 150 -7.14 12.98 -16.96
N LEU A 151 -7.02 11.70 -16.62
CA LEU A 151 -7.00 10.63 -17.62
C LEU A 151 -8.36 10.50 -18.31
N PRO A 152 -8.41 10.19 -19.61
CA PRO A 152 -9.68 9.93 -20.27
C PRO A 152 -10.34 8.66 -19.72
N GLY A 153 -11.67 8.71 -19.58
CA GLY A 153 -12.45 7.59 -19.07
C GLY A 153 -12.48 6.40 -20.05
N SER A 154 -12.18 5.21 -19.53
CA SER A 154 -12.36 3.96 -20.26
C SER A 154 -13.84 3.66 -20.52
N ASN A 155 -14.16 2.68 -21.35
CA ASN A 155 -15.56 2.27 -21.52
C ASN A 155 -16.15 1.69 -20.23
N ASN A 156 -15.34 1.00 -19.40
CA ASN A 156 -15.80 0.52 -18.09
C ASN A 156 -16.19 1.70 -17.18
N PHE A 157 -15.41 2.80 -17.22
CA PHE A 157 -15.78 4.05 -16.52
C PHE A 157 -17.10 4.63 -17.03
N LYS A 158 -17.31 4.69 -18.35
CA LYS A 158 -18.57 5.20 -18.93
C LYS A 158 -19.79 4.38 -18.48
N VAL A 159 -19.64 3.06 -18.32
CA VAL A 159 -20.69 2.19 -17.77
C VAL A 159 -20.93 2.53 -16.29
N LEU A 160 -19.86 2.68 -15.48
CA LEU A 160 -19.96 3.09 -14.08
C LEU A 160 -20.67 4.43 -13.96
N GLU A 161 -20.24 5.43 -14.74
CA GLU A 161 -20.83 6.77 -14.73
C GLU A 161 -22.32 6.76 -15.13
N ALA A 162 -22.67 6.10 -16.23
CA ALA A 162 -24.05 6.03 -16.69
C ALA A 162 -24.97 5.36 -15.66
N GLY A 163 -24.53 4.25 -15.07
CA GLY A 163 -25.30 3.55 -14.04
C GLY A 163 -25.38 4.34 -12.73
N GLY A 164 -24.26 4.92 -12.29
CA GLY A 164 -24.20 5.75 -11.09
C GLY A 164 -25.15 6.94 -11.17
N ARG A 165 -25.10 7.69 -12.25
CA ARG A 165 -26.02 8.82 -12.48
C ARG A 165 -27.49 8.38 -12.54
N LYS A 166 -27.77 7.24 -13.15
CA LYS A 166 -29.13 6.69 -13.27
C LYS A 166 -29.73 6.31 -11.92
N ILE A 167 -28.92 5.88 -10.95
CA ILE A 167 -29.36 5.58 -9.59
C ILE A 167 -29.22 6.77 -8.62
N GLY A 168 -28.81 7.97 -9.12
CA GLY A 168 -28.83 9.22 -8.39
C GLY A 168 -27.48 9.72 -7.84
N TYR A 169 -26.36 9.04 -8.11
CA TYR A 169 -25.04 9.46 -7.70
C TYR A 169 -24.49 10.64 -8.52
N LYS A 170 -23.69 11.48 -7.89
CA LYS A 170 -23.24 12.77 -8.44
C LYS A 170 -21.74 12.94 -8.46
N ASP A 171 -21.03 12.42 -7.45
CA ASP A 171 -19.56 12.52 -7.30
C ASP A 171 -18.89 11.38 -8.06
N ILE A 172 -18.75 11.59 -9.38
CA ILE A 172 -18.26 10.57 -10.32
C ILE A 172 -17.22 11.18 -11.25
N ASP A 173 -16.00 10.65 -11.25
CA ASP A 173 -14.94 11.07 -12.17
C ASP A 173 -13.93 9.94 -12.48
N THR A 174 -12.89 10.26 -13.26
CA THR A 174 -11.85 9.31 -13.63
C THR A 174 -10.77 9.13 -12.57
N ASN A 175 -11.01 9.57 -11.34
CA ASN A 175 -10.11 9.50 -10.18
C ASN A 175 -8.81 10.31 -10.35
N THR A 176 -8.23 10.71 -9.24
CA THR A 176 -6.87 11.28 -9.19
C THR A 176 -5.85 10.16 -9.26
N MET A 177 -5.01 10.17 -10.29
CA MET A 177 -4.09 9.07 -10.62
C MET A 177 -2.67 9.57 -10.71
N ALA A 178 -1.72 8.91 -10.06
CA ALA A 178 -0.28 9.16 -10.22
C ALA A 178 0.24 8.52 -11.53
N ILE A 179 -0.35 8.91 -12.66
CA ILE A 179 -0.03 8.41 -14.00
C ILE A 179 0.08 9.59 -14.95
N ASN A 180 1.20 9.73 -15.66
CA ASN A 180 1.38 10.75 -16.66
C ASN A 180 0.41 10.58 -17.83
N PRO A 181 -0.53 11.48 -18.08
CA PRO A 181 -1.39 11.43 -19.28
C PRO A 181 -0.60 11.75 -20.57
N VAL A 182 0.43 12.57 -20.44
CA VAL A 182 1.39 12.93 -21.49
C VAL A 182 2.82 12.77 -20.95
N PRO A 183 3.86 12.66 -21.80
CA PRO A 183 5.24 12.54 -21.31
C PRO A 183 5.62 13.67 -20.34
N ARG A 184 6.25 13.31 -19.22
CA ARG A 184 6.69 14.23 -18.16
C ARG A 184 7.94 13.69 -17.44
N ASP A 185 8.88 14.55 -17.10
CA ASP A 185 10.08 14.23 -16.29
C ASP A 185 10.91 13.06 -16.85
N GLY A 186 11.05 12.99 -18.18
CA GLY A 186 11.75 11.91 -18.87
C GLY A 186 11.02 10.57 -18.87
N ARG A 187 9.77 10.52 -18.39
CA ARG A 187 8.88 9.34 -18.41
C ARG A 187 7.82 9.49 -19.50
N GLY A 188 7.40 8.36 -20.07
CA GLY A 188 6.37 8.35 -21.11
C GLY A 188 4.97 8.74 -20.61
N GLY A 189 4.04 8.90 -21.58
CA GLY A 189 2.62 9.01 -21.31
C GLY A 189 1.95 7.63 -21.21
N CYS A 190 0.76 7.59 -20.61
CA CYS A 190 -0.05 6.38 -20.47
C CYS A 190 -0.60 5.93 -21.85
N LEU A 191 -0.32 4.70 -22.24
CA LEU A 191 -0.84 4.07 -23.45
C LEU A 191 -2.15 3.31 -23.22
N GLN A 192 -2.72 3.36 -22.02
CA GLN A 192 -4.01 2.75 -21.64
C GLN A 192 -4.10 1.23 -21.93
N LEU A 193 -3.02 0.51 -21.69
CA LEU A 193 -2.88 -0.92 -22.01
C LEU A 193 -3.55 -1.87 -21.00
N GLY A 194 -3.90 -1.39 -19.78
CA GLY A 194 -4.58 -2.20 -18.78
C GLY A 194 -3.68 -3.09 -17.90
N PHE A 195 -2.35 -2.93 -17.94
CA PHE A 195 -1.39 -3.74 -17.18
C PHE A 195 -0.75 -3.02 -15.99
N CYS A 196 -1.48 -2.11 -15.31
CA CYS A 196 -0.91 -1.31 -14.22
C CYS A 196 -0.33 -2.17 -13.08
N THR A 197 -0.95 -3.30 -12.76
CA THR A 197 -0.50 -4.24 -11.72
C THR A 197 0.70 -5.08 -12.12
N SER A 198 1.12 -5.05 -13.37
CA SER A 198 2.28 -5.78 -13.89
C SER A 198 3.53 -4.90 -14.07
N GLY A 199 3.50 -3.67 -13.55
CA GLY A 199 4.51 -2.66 -13.82
C GLY A 199 4.08 -1.70 -14.93
N CYS A 200 5.00 -0.83 -15.38
CA CYS A 200 4.72 0.13 -16.45
C CYS A 200 5.96 0.32 -17.34
N ALA A 201 5.97 -0.34 -18.49
CA ALA A 201 7.10 -0.30 -19.42
C ALA A 201 7.39 1.13 -19.94
N THR A 202 6.36 1.99 -20.08
CA THR A 202 6.52 3.41 -20.47
C THR A 202 6.91 4.29 -19.30
N GLN A 203 6.93 3.75 -18.06
CA GLN A 203 7.17 4.50 -16.82
C GLN A 203 6.16 5.65 -16.58
N ALA A 204 5.04 5.66 -17.29
CA ALA A 204 3.99 6.68 -17.11
C ALA A 204 3.40 6.65 -15.68
N LYS A 205 3.21 5.44 -15.13
CA LYS A 205 2.79 5.24 -13.75
C LYS A 205 3.93 5.57 -12.81
N TRP A 206 3.67 6.41 -11.80
CA TRP A 206 4.67 6.72 -10.77
C TRP A 206 5.09 5.44 -10.01
N CYS A 207 6.39 5.31 -9.85
CA CYS A 207 7.04 4.28 -9.06
C CYS A 207 8.38 4.83 -8.59
N THR A 208 8.72 4.64 -7.34
CA THR A 208 9.97 5.17 -6.76
C THR A 208 11.21 4.71 -7.51
N LEU A 209 11.18 3.52 -8.15
CA LEU A 209 12.25 3.07 -9.03
C LEU A 209 12.57 4.06 -10.16
N TYR A 210 11.54 4.68 -10.75
CA TYR A 210 11.67 5.56 -11.92
C TYR A 210 11.84 7.03 -11.56
N THR A 211 11.63 7.37 -10.31
CA THR A 211 11.58 8.74 -9.79
C THR A 211 12.56 8.90 -8.64
N GLU A 212 12.14 8.70 -7.42
CA GLU A 212 12.89 9.02 -6.21
C GLU A 212 14.23 8.30 -6.10
N ILE A 213 14.28 6.99 -6.39
CA ILE A 213 15.53 6.22 -6.36
C ILE A 213 16.49 6.73 -7.45
N ARG A 214 15.99 6.94 -8.67
CA ARG A 214 16.77 7.51 -9.78
C ARG A 214 17.33 8.89 -9.42
N ASP A 215 16.56 9.73 -8.74
CA ASP A 215 16.96 11.08 -8.39
C ASP A 215 17.92 11.09 -7.18
N ALA A 216 17.70 10.21 -6.19
CA ALA A 216 18.64 9.99 -5.09
C ALA A 216 20.03 9.52 -5.58
N GLU A 217 20.08 8.62 -6.59
CA GLU A 217 21.32 8.13 -7.19
C GLU A 217 22.17 9.21 -7.87
N LYS A 218 21.57 10.35 -8.25
CA LYS A 218 22.30 11.50 -8.79
C LYS A 218 23.03 12.29 -7.72
N THR A 219 22.68 12.07 -6.44
CA THR A 219 23.36 12.70 -5.31
C THR A 219 24.64 11.91 -4.94
N ALA A 220 25.57 12.55 -4.24
CA ALA A 220 26.69 11.85 -3.65
C ALA A 220 26.32 11.11 -2.33
N HIS A 221 25.08 11.25 -1.87
CA HIS A 221 24.63 10.88 -0.53
C HIS A 221 23.69 9.66 -0.49
N PHE A 222 23.64 8.87 -1.55
CA PHE A 222 22.75 7.72 -1.63
C PHE A 222 23.44 6.46 -2.16
N GLU A 223 23.17 5.33 -1.52
CA GLU A 223 23.53 3.99 -1.98
C GLU A 223 22.32 3.05 -1.88
N LEU A 224 21.92 2.46 -3.00
CA LEU A 224 20.92 1.38 -3.02
C LEU A 224 21.63 0.02 -2.98
N ARG A 225 21.24 -0.84 -2.04
CA ARG A 225 21.63 -2.25 -2.00
C ARG A 225 20.40 -3.12 -2.30
N PRO A 226 20.16 -3.49 -3.55
CA PRO A 226 19.12 -4.45 -3.90
C PRO A 226 19.52 -5.86 -3.45
N GLU A 227 18.54 -6.78 -3.41
CA GLU A 227 18.71 -8.17 -2.96
C GLU A 227 19.39 -8.28 -1.58
N SER A 228 19.04 -7.32 -0.72
CA SER A 228 19.57 -7.16 0.64
C SER A 228 18.43 -7.23 1.64
N MET A 229 18.16 -8.43 2.16
CA MET A 229 17.07 -8.70 3.08
C MET A 229 17.43 -8.33 4.51
N ALA A 230 16.90 -7.23 5.04
CA ALA A 230 17.08 -6.86 6.44
C ALA A 230 16.45 -7.92 7.36
N THR A 231 17.25 -8.46 8.28
CA THR A 231 16.85 -9.56 9.16
C THR A 231 16.72 -9.15 10.62
N ARG A 232 17.47 -8.16 11.06
CA ARG A 232 17.46 -7.70 12.45
C ARG A 232 17.97 -6.28 12.57
N ILE A 233 17.38 -5.49 13.49
CA ILE A 233 17.89 -4.19 13.92
C ILE A 233 18.60 -4.39 15.25
N LEU A 234 19.84 -3.92 15.33
CA LEU A 234 20.68 -3.98 16.54
C LEU A 234 20.61 -2.65 17.29
N HIS A 235 20.71 -2.72 18.61
CA HIS A 235 20.67 -1.53 19.46
C HIS A 235 21.59 -1.71 20.68
N GLU A 236 22.03 -0.60 21.24
CA GLU A 236 22.69 -0.49 22.54
C GLU A 236 21.89 0.48 23.40
N GLY A 237 21.45 0.01 24.55
CA GLY A 237 20.54 0.78 25.40
C GLY A 237 19.24 1.12 24.67
N ASP A 238 18.97 2.42 24.50
CA ASP A 238 17.80 2.98 23.80
C ASP A 238 18.13 3.54 22.40
N ARG A 239 19.28 3.18 21.82
CA ARG A 239 19.67 3.63 20.48
C ARG A 239 19.96 2.46 19.55
N VAL A 240 19.42 2.54 18.33
CA VAL A 240 19.86 1.62 17.26
C VAL A 240 21.28 1.93 16.86
N THR A 241 22.05 0.88 16.55
CA THR A 241 23.47 0.95 16.18
C THR A 241 23.77 0.37 14.81
N ALA A 242 22.98 -0.62 14.37
CA ALA A 242 23.22 -1.29 13.10
C ALA A 242 21.97 -2.02 12.58
N VAL A 243 22.01 -2.41 11.32
CA VAL A 243 21.06 -3.33 10.68
C VAL A 243 21.78 -4.54 10.14
N GLN A 244 21.35 -5.73 10.56
CA GLN A 244 21.78 -6.99 9.95
C GLN A 244 20.91 -7.30 8.73
N TYR A 245 21.53 -7.73 7.64
CA TYR A 245 20.87 -8.13 6.43
C TYR A 245 21.59 -9.28 5.73
N MET A 246 20.83 -10.08 4.98
CA MET A 246 21.36 -11.10 4.09
C MET A 246 21.60 -10.48 2.73
N ASP A 247 22.83 -10.52 2.22
CA ASP A 247 23.18 -10.02 0.89
C ASP A 247 22.83 -11.01 -0.22
N VAL A 248 23.03 -10.61 -1.48
CA VAL A 248 22.76 -11.42 -2.68
C VAL A 248 23.57 -12.74 -2.72
N GLU A 249 24.71 -12.79 -2.03
CA GLU A 249 25.55 -14.00 -1.92
C GLU A 249 25.08 -14.93 -0.77
N GLY A 250 24.01 -14.55 -0.05
CA GLY A 250 23.53 -15.29 1.13
C GLY A 250 24.43 -15.11 2.36
N LYS A 251 25.24 -14.06 2.40
CA LYS A 251 26.09 -13.73 3.55
C LYS A 251 25.40 -12.75 4.47
N LEU A 252 25.43 -13.04 5.76
CA LEU A 252 24.98 -12.09 6.78
C LEU A 252 25.96 -10.93 6.86
N ARG A 253 25.46 -9.72 6.67
CA ARG A 253 26.18 -8.45 6.77
C ARG A 253 25.59 -7.61 7.88
N GLU A 254 26.37 -6.66 8.36
CA GLU A 254 25.97 -5.69 9.35
C GLU A 254 26.38 -4.29 8.88
N GLN A 255 25.41 -3.40 8.68
CA GLN A 255 25.62 -2.00 8.37
C GLN A 255 25.40 -1.18 9.62
N LYS A 256 26.43 -0.50 10.11
CA LYS A 256 26.28 0.49 11.18
C LYS A 256 25.41 1.65 10.74
N ALA A 257 24.73 2.30 11.69
CA ALA A 257 23.77 3.34 11.38
C ALA A 257 23.71 4.41 12.48
N ARG A 258 23.63 5.66 12.07
CA ARG A 258 23.28 6.78 12.95
C ARG A 258 21.82 6.71 13.39
N PHE A 259 20.93 6.40 12.45
CA PHE A 259 19.50 6.13 12.68
C PHE A 259 18.95 5.18 11.62
N VAL A 260 17.83 4.57 11.94
CA VAL A 260 17.17 3.58 11.06
C VAL A 260 15.73 4.01 10.77
N CYS A 261 15.33 3.91 9.50
CA CYS A 261 13.95 4.12 9.04
C CYS A 261 13.41 2.83 8.43
N VAL A 262 12.36 2.26 9.04
CA VAL A 262 11.74 1.01 8.58
C VAL A 262 10.55 1.32 7.68
N ALA A 263 10.63 0.90 6.42
CA ALA A 263 9.61 1.09 5.38
C ALA A 263 9.35 -0.22 4.62
N ALA A 264 9.28 -1.33 5.36
CA ALA A 264 9.23 -2.69 4.82
C ALA A 264 7.80 -3.18 4.48
N ASN A 265 6.82 -2.27 4.36
CA ASN A 265 5.39 -2.55 4.33
C ASN A 265 4.87 -3.10 5.68
N ALA A 266 3.60 -2.87 6.03
CA ALA A 266 3.11 -3.15 7.38
C ALA A 266 3.40 -4.57 7.89
N PRO A 267 3.22 -5.66 7.13
CA PRO A 267 3.62 -7.01 7.58
C PRO A 267 5.14 -7.17 7.75
N GLY A 268 5.93 -6.64 6.83
CA GLY A 268 7.40 -6.72 6.89
C GLY A 268 7.98 -5.87 8.03
N THR A 269 7.45 -4.67 8.24
CA THR A 269 7.83 -3.78 9.34
C THR A 269 7.55 -4.43 10.69
N ALA A 270 6.34 -4.98 10.88
CA ALA A 270 6.00 -5.72 12.10
C ALA A 270 6.92 -6.94 12.29
N ARG A 271 7.13 -7.73 11.23
CA ARG A 271 8.01 -8.90 11.26
C ARG A 271 9.42 -8.55 11.73
N LEU A 272 9.99 -7.49 11.15
CA LEU A 272 11.36 -7.06 11.46
C LEU A 272 11.48 -6.59 12.92
N LEU A 273 10.55 -5.75 13.39
CA LEU A 273 10.54 -5.27 14.77
C LEU A 273 10.35 -6.41 15.76
N LEU A 274 9.39 -7.32 15.53
CA LEU A 274 9.16 -8.50 16.37
C LEU A 274 10.34 -9.48 16.36
N ASN A 275 11.10 -9.60 15.25
CA ASN A 275 12.28 -10.45 15.17
C ASN A 275 13.53 -9.81 15.82
N SER A 276 13.52 -8.49 16.05
CA SER A 276 14.66 -7.76 16.64
C SER A 276 14.60 -7.76 18.18
N LYS A 277 14.39 -8.95 18.76
CA LYS A 277 14.32 -9.15 20.22
C LYS A 277 15.68 -8.99 20.91
N SER A 278 15.65 -8.54 22.15
CA SER A 278 16.81 -8.46 23.04
C SER A 278 16.38 -8.64 24.50
N GLU A 279 17.32 -8.67 25.44
CA GLU A 279 16.99 -8.69 26.88
C GLU A 279 16.13 -7.47 27.28
N ARG A 280 16.41 -6.29 26.71
CA ARG A 280 15.65 -5.06 26.96
C ARG A 280 14.29 -5.07 26.29
N PHE A 281 14.15 -5.68 25.11
CA PHE A 281 12.92 -5.75 24.32
C PHE A 281 12.57 -7.22 24.00
N PRO A 282 12.16 -8.01 25.02
CA PRO A 282 11.92 -9.45 24.86
C PRO A 282 10.76 -9.78 23.90
N GLU A 283 9.80 -8.85 23.76
CA GLU A 283 8.63 -9.00 22.88
C GLU A 283 8.80 -8.33 21.52
N GLY A 284 10.03 -7.92 21.16
CA GLY A 284 10.37 -7.21 19.92
C GLY A 284 10.79 -5.76 20.16
N LEU A 285 11.59 -5.23 19.24
CA LEU A 285 12.12 -3.88 19.29
C LEU A 285 10.98 -2.84 19.19
N ALA A 286 11.06 -1.77 19.96
CA ALA A 286 10.06 -0.70 20.04
C ALA A 286 8.64 -1.20 20.44
N ASN A 287 8.55 -2.28 21.21
CA ASN A 287 7.29 -2.94 21.58
C ASN A 287 6.98 -2.93 23.08
N SER A 288 7.41 -1.92 23.82
CA SER A 288 7.07 -1.79 25.25
C SER A 288 5.56 -1.63 25.47
N SER A 289 4.84 -1.03 24.51
CA SER A 289 3.39 -0.91 24.50
C SER A 289 2.65 -2.22 24.17
N GLY A 290 3.35 -3.24 23.63
CA GLY A 290 2.73 -4.45 23.08
C GLY A 290 1.89 -4.20 21.82
N GLN A 291 2.06 -3.05 21.12
CA GLN A 291 1.26 -2.67 19.96
C GLN A 291 1.91 -3.07 18.62
N VAL A 292 3.19 -3.42 18.59
CA VAL A 292 3.84 -3.88 17.35
C VAL A 292 3.15 -5.13 16.80
N GLY A 293 2.77 -5.09 15.55
CA GLY A 293 2.05 -6.14 14.85
C GLY A 293 0.54 -6.11 15.04
N ARG A 294 -0.02 -5.41 16.05
CA ARG A 294 -1.46 -5.31 16.31
C ARG A 294 -2.14 -4.28 15.42
N ASN A 295 -3.48 -4.32 15.41
CA ASN A 295 -4.32 -3.40 14.66
C ASN A 295 -4.03 -3.45 13.14
N TYR A 296 -3.66 -4.62 12.65
CA TYR A 296 -3.49 -4.83 11.22
C TYR A 296 -4.81 -4.58 10.50
N MET A 297 -4.79 -3.73 9.50
CA MET A 297 -5.92 -3.34 8.69
C MET A 297 -5.61 -3.50 7.20
N ARG A 298 -6.68 -3.68 6.44
CA ARG A 298 -6.69 -3.64 4.97
C ARG A 298 -7.93 -2.89 4.50
N HIS A 299 -8.00 -2.42 3.25
CA HIS A 299 -9.30 -2.00 2.73
C HIS A 299 -10.22 -3.20 2.53
N MET A 300 -11.49 -3.00 2.86
CA MET A 300 -12.54 -3.98 2.60
C MET A 300 -12.88 -3.99 1.11
N LEU A 301 -12.69 -5.12 0.46
CA LEU A 301 -12.88 -5.25 -0.98
C LEU A 301 -13.98 -6.26 -1.29
N ALA A 302 -14.89 -5.87 -2.17
CA ALA A 302 -15.82 -6.77 -2.84
C ALA A 302 -16.05 -6.24 -4.25
N ALA A 303 -16.25 -7.14 -5.22
CA ALA A 303 -16.48 -6.72 -6.59
C ALA A 303 -17.77 -7.32 -7.14
N VAL A 304 -18.40 -6.59 -8.06
CA VAL A 304 -19.50 -7.08 -8.90
C VAL A 304 -19.05 -6.97 -10.36
N VAL A 305 -19.10 -8.09 -11.05
CA VAL A 305 -18.88 -8.18 -12.50
C VAL A 305 -20.20 -8.37 -13.20
N ALA A 306 -20.43 -7.62 -14.27
CA ALA A 306 -21.65 -7.66 -15.05
C ALA A 306 -21.36 -8.05 -16.50
N ILE A 307 -22.24 -8.84 -17.13
CA ILE A 307 -22.29 -8.97 -18.59
C ILE A 307 -23.30 -7.93 -19.10
N MET A 308 -22.79 -6.97 -19.87
CA MET A 308 -23.57 -5.87 -20.45
C MET A 308 -24.12 -6.25 -21.84
N PRO A 309 -25.23 -5.63 -22.27
CA PRO A 309 -25.80 -5.88 -23.62
C PRO A 309 -24.86 -5.53 -24.78
N GLY A 310 -23.91 -4.60 -24.55
CA GLY A 310 -22.94 -4.14 -25.54
C GLY A 310 -21.49 -4.37 -25.12
N GLU A 311 -20.55 -4.20 -26.03
CA GLU A 311 -19.13 -4.35 -25.77
C GLU A 311 -18.59 -3.21 -24.88
N VAL A 312 -17.85 -3.56 -23.82
CA VAL A 312 -17.24 -2.64 -22.85
C VAL A 312 -15.71 -2.64 -22.96
N HIS A 313 -15.13 -3.80 -23.18
CA HIS A 313 -13.66 -3.99 -23.21
C HIS A 313 -12.97 -3.52 -21.92
N LEU A 314 -13.45 -3.98 -20.77
CA LEU A 314 -12.97 -3.55 -19.44
C LEU A 314 -11.45 -3.72 -19.23
N TYR A 315 -10.81 -4.57 -20.01
CA TYR A 315 -9.36 -4.81 -19.99
C TYR A 315 -8.52 -3.70 -20.63
N LYS A 316 -9.15 -2.67 -21.21
CA LYS A 316 -8.50 -1.49 -21.79
C LYS A 316 -8.61 -0.29 -20.88
N GLY A 317 -7.54 0.49 -20.78
CA GLY A 317 -7.47 1.68 -19.94
C GLY A 317 -6.77 1.42 -18.61
N PRO A 318 -6.49 2.47 -17.81
CA PRO A 318 -5.95 2.32 -16.47
C PRO A 318 -6.94 1.57 -15.58
N GLN A 319 -6.44 0.61 -14.81
CA GLN A 319 -7.28 -0.40 -14.17
C GLN A 319 -8.32 0.15 -13.18
N VAL A 320 -8.03 1.28 -12.49
CA VAL A 320 -8.94 1.89 -11.51
C VAL A 320 -9.21 3.38 -11.76
N ALA A 321 -9.01 3.84 -13.01
CA ALA A 321 -9.32 5.22 -13.39
C ALA A 321 -10.82 5.41 -13.62
N GLY A 322 -11.58 5.42 -12.55
CA GLY A 322 -13.00 5.65 -12.49
C GLY A 322 -13.54 5.36 -11.09
N VAL A 323 -14.21 6.32 -10.48
CA VAL A 323 -14.67 6.24 -9.10
C VAL A 323 -16.01 6.94 -8.89
N ILE A 324 -16.81 6.42 -7.96
CA ILE A 324 -17.95 7.08 -7.33
C ILE A 324 -17.62 7.24 -5.84
N ARG A 325 -17.81 8.47 -5.31
CA ARG A 325 -17.45 8.83 -3.91
C ARG A 325 -18.67 9.21 -3.06
N ASP A 326 -19.88 9.14 -3.57
CA ASP A 326 -21.10 9.53 -2.83
C ASP A 326 -21.29 8.77 -1.50
N GLU A 327 -20.64 7.61 -1.34
CA GLU A 327 -20.76 6.75 -0.14
C GLU A 327 -19.55 6.83 0.82
N THR A 328 -18.64 7.79 0.62
CA THR A 328 -17.41 7.91 1.44
C THR A 328 -17.67 8.41 2.86
N ARG A 329 -18.76 9.16 3.08
CA ARG A 329 -19.08 9.73 4.38
C ARG A 329 -19.89 8.76 5.23
N HIS A 330 -19.66 8.80 6.54
CA HIS A 330 -20.47 8.07 7.50
C HIS A 330 -21.93 8.55 7.47
N ASP A 331 -22.86 7.60 7.33
CA ASP A 331 -24.30 7.81 7.51
C ASP A 331 -24.87 6.64 8.35
N PRO A 332 -25.30 6.91 9.60
CA PRO A 332 -25.81 5.86 10.48
C PRO A 332 -27.06 5.15 9.95
N LYS A 333 -27.79 5.75 9.01
CA LYS A 333 -28.98 5.14 8.38
C LYS A 333 -28.66 3.91 7.53
N ARG A 334 -27.40 3.76 7.11
CA ARG A 334 -26.94 2.59 6.34
C ARG A 334 -26.71 1.31 7.17
N GLY A 335 -26.75 1.44 8.51
CA GLY A 335 -26.57 0.32 9.43
C GLY A 335 -25.11 -0.09 9.66
N PHE A 336 -24.15 0.71 9.20
CA PHE A 336 -22.72 0.55 9.45
C PHE A 336 -22.03 1.90 9.66
N SER A 337 -20.88 1.89 10.30
CA SER A 337 -20.00 3.05 10.48
C SER A 337 -18.93 3.08 9.39
N GLY A 338 -18.46 4.29 9.06
CA GLY A 338 -17.48 4.51 8.00
C GLY A 338 -18.11 4.70 6.63
N GLY A 339 -17.29 4.62 5.59
CA GLY A 339 -17.67 4.80 4.20
C GLY A 339 -16.95 3.86 3.25
N PHE A 340 -17.29 3.96 1.97
CA PHE A 340 -16.62 3.24 0.89
C PHE A 340 -16.66 4.02 -0.41
N GLN A 341 -15.73 3.70 -1.30
CA GLN A 341 -15.72 4.12 -2.69
C GLN A 341 -16.09 2.97 -3.61
N MET A 342 -16.57 3.29 -4.79
CA MET A 342 -16.77 2.32 -5.87
C MET A 342 -15.82 2.64 -7.01
N HIS A 343 -14.87 1.76 -7.27
CA HIS A 343 -13.90 1.90 -8.37
C HIS A 343 -14.23 0.96 -9.52
N ILE A 344 -13.98 1.39 -10.76
CA ILE A 344 -13.85 0.41 -11.84
C ILE A 344 -12.65 -0.50 -11.56
N VAL A 345 -12.71 -1.73 -12.06
CA VAL A 345 -11.56 -2.63 -12.08
C VAL A 345 -11.36 -3.15 -13.49
N GLY A 346 -10.23 -2.78 -14.09
CA GLY A 346 -9.78 -3.36 -15.35
C GLY A 346 -9.04 -4.68 -15.08
N LEU A 347 -9.47 -5.77 -15.69
CA LEU A 347 -8.85 -7.09 -15.57
C LEU A 347 -8.67 -7.69 -16.96
N SER A 348 -7.57 -8.41 -17.17
CA SER A 348 -7.40 -9.20 -18.40
C SER A 348 -8.40 -10.36 -18.46
N PRO A 349 -8.68 -10.92 -19.63
CA PRO A 349 -9.51 -12.12 -19.74
C PRO A 349 -8.98 -13.31 -18.93
N GLY A 350 -7.64 -13.45 -18.81
CA GLY A 350 -7.01 -14.48 -17.98
C GLY A 350 -7.29 -14.28 -16.48
N SER A 351 -7.10 -13.06 -15.98
CA SER A 351 -7.39 -12.72 -14.58
C SER A 351 -8.89 -12.86 -14.26
N LEU A 352 -9.78 -12.51 -15.20
CA LEU A 352 -11.23 -12.73 -15.05
C LEU A 352 -11.55 -14.23 -14.95
N ALA A 353 -10.94 -15.05 -15.80
CA ALA A 353 -11.15 -16.50 -15.76
C ALA A 353 -10.69 -17.08 -14.42
N ASP A 354 -9.53 -16.67 -13.93
CA ASP A 354 -9.02 -17.12 -12.63
C ASP A 354 -9.94 -16.74 -11.47
N LEU A 355 -10.48 -15.52 -11.47
CA LEU A 355 -11.31 -15.00 -10.39
C LEU A 355 -12.75 -15.53 -10.41
N MET A 356 -13.36 -15.64 -11.61
CA MET A 356 -14.79 -15.91 -11.76
C MET A 356 -15.11 -17.39 -12.05
N LEU A 357 -14.16 -18.11 -12.64
CA LEU A 357 -14.41 -19.42 -13.24
C LEU A 357 -13.59 -20.53 -12.57
N GLN A 358 -13.11 -20.30 -11.35
CA GLN A 358 -12.39 -21.32 -10.57
C GLN A 358 -13.22 -22.60 -10.45
N GLY A 359 -12.60 -23.74 -10.80
CA GLY A 359 -13.26 -25.04 -10.77
C GLY A 359 -14.27 -25.31 -11.90
N LYS A 360 -14.52 -24.34 -12.79
CA LYS A 360 -15.36 -24.50 -13.97
C LYS A 360 -14.55 -24.96 -15.18
N TRP A 361 -15.18 -25.74 -16.05
CA TRP A 361 -14.55 -26.25 -17.27
C TRP A 361 -15.58 -26.53 -18.37
N GLY A 362 -15.11 -26.82 -19.60
CA GLY A 362 -15.97 -27.13 -20.73
C GLY A 362 -16.86 -25.95 -21.14
N ARG A 363 -18.11 -26.21 -21.47
CA ARG A 363 -19.06 -25.19 -21.97
C ARG A 363 -19.33 -24.10 -20.95
N GLU A 364 -19.50 -24.44 -19.68
CA GLU A 364 -19.75 -23.45 -18.62
C GLU A 364 -18.63 -22.41 -18.55
N PHE A 365 -17.39 -22.84 -18.73
CA PHE A 365 -16.23 -21.94 -18.80
C PHE A 365 -16.24 -21.10 -20.08
N THR A 366 -16.39 -21.75 -21.26
CA THR A 366 -16.26 -21.07 -22.56
C THR A 366 -17.41 -20.12 -22.85
N ASP A 367 -18.65 -20.45 -22.43
CA ASP A 367 -19.83 -19.62 -22.66
C ASP A 367 -19.76 -18.29 -21.88
N VAL A 368 -19.21 -18.32 -20.65
CA VAL A 368 -19.00 -17.11 -19.87
C VAL A 368 -17.79 -16.32 -20.39
N LEU A 369 -16.63 -16.98 -20.51
CA LEU A 369 -15.41 -16.29 -20.94
C LEU A 369 -15.50 -15.78 -22.39
N GLY A 370 -16.27 -16.43 -23.25
CA GLY A 370 -16.53 -15.98 -24.61
C GLY A 370 -17.17 -14.60 -24.70
N GLN A 371 -17.81 -14.14 -23.62
CA GLN A 371 -18.41 -12.82 -23.50
C GLN A 371 -17.46 -11.76 -22.89
N TYR A 372 -16.16 -12.03 -22.79
CA TYR A 372 -15.18 -11.16 -22.10
C TYR A 372 -15.18 -9.71 -22.57
N LYS A 373 -15.59 -9.43 -23.80
CA LYS A 373 -15.71 -8.07 -24.34
C LYS A 373 -16.86 -7.28 -23.71
N ASN A 374 -17.89 -7.97 -23.22
CA ASN A 374 -19.09 -7.38 -22.65
C ASN A 374 -19.00 -7.19 -21.13
N PHE A 375 -17.93 -7.64 -20.50
CA PHE A 375 -17.78 -7.50 -19.06
C PHE A 375 -17.56 -6.04 -18.66
N ALA A 376 -18.29 -5.61 -17.62
CA ALA A 376 -18.01 -4.43 -16.82
C ALA A 376 -17.76 -4.86 -15.38
N SER A 377 -16.92 -4.16 -14.64
CA SER A 377 -16.69 -4.47 -13.24
C SER A 377 -16.57 -3.23 -12.37
N VAL A 378 -17.08 -3.34 -11.15
CA VAL A 378 -16.93 -2.34 -10.09
C VAL A 378 -16.49 -3.05 -8.82
N MET A 379 -15.54 -2.45 -8.13
CA MET A 379 -15.03 -2.89 -6.84
C MET A 379 -15.41 -1.86 -5.78
N ILE A 380 -15.96 -2.34 -4.67
CA ILE A 380 -16.14 -1.56 -3.47
C ILE A 380 -14.81 -1.55 -2.74
N MET A 381 -14.35 -0.39 -2.31
CA MET A 381 -13.20 -0.22 -1.43
C MET A 381 -13.67 0.56 -0.20
N GLY A 382 -13.78 -0.13 0.92
CA GLY A 382 -14.34 0.41 2.16
C GLY A 382 -13.36 0.44 3.30
N GLU A 383 -13.70 1.22 4.32
CA GLU A 383 -12.96 1.30 5.57
C GLU A 383 -12.91 -0.03 6.28
N ASP A 384 -11.79 -0.32 6.91
CA ASP A 384 -11.62 -1.45 7.82
C ASP A 384 -11.58 -0.97 9.28
N MET A 385 -12.17 -1.75 10.17
CA MET A 385 -12.16 -1.44 11.60
C MET A 385 -10.90 -2.01 12.26
N PRO A 386 -10.05 -1.15 12.87
CA PRO A 386 -8.89 -1.62 13.62
C PRO A 386 -9.31 -2.45 14.82
N THR A 387 -8.76 -3.65 14.94
CA THR A 387 -8.95 -4.53 16.10
C THR A 387 -7.60 -5.05 16.59
N ALA A 388 -7.41 -5.18 17.90
CA ALA A 388 -6.16 -5.71 18.45
C ALA A 388 -5.94 -7.20 18.11
N GLU A 389 -7.00 -7.90 17.75
CA GLU A 389 -7.00 -9.32 17.32
C GLU A 389 -6.43 -9.49 15.90
N ASN A 390 -6.65 -8.52 15.02
CA ASN A 390 -6.07 -8.49 13.68
C ASN A 390 -4.60 -8.06 13.82
N ARG A 391 -3.69 -9.00 13.52
CA ARG A 391 -2.28 -8.78 13.85
C ARG A 391 -1.34 -9.64 13.01
N ILE A 392 -0.10 -9.18 12.97
CA ILE A 392 1.04 -9.94 12.47
C ILE A 392 1.76 -10.51 13.68
N THR A 393 2.03 -11.81 13.65
CA THR A 393 2.87 -12.53 14.61
C THR A 393 3.96 -13.30 13.88
N LEU A 394 4.85 -13.93 14.65
CA LEU A 394 5.92 -14.78 14.12
C LEU A 394 5.62 -16.25 14.45
N HIS A 395 5.75 -17.12 13.45
CA HIS A 395 5.60 -18.56 13.68
C HIS A 395 6.73 -19.06 14.61
N PRO A 396 6.42 -19.86 15.63
CA PRO A 396 7.41 -20.23 16.66
C PRO A 396 8.54 -21.11 16.12
N GLU A 397 8.28 -21.93 15.11
CA GLU A 397 9.22 -22.96 14.61
C GLU A 397 9.62 -22.75 13.14
N ARG A 398 8.69 -22.31 12.28
CA ARG A 398 8.95 -22.20 10.83
C ARG A 398 9.78 -20.96 10.54
N LYS A 399 10.82 -21.16 9.73
CA LYS A 399 11.71 -20.10 9.26
C LYS A 399 11.78 -20.09 7.74
N ASP A 400 11.98 -18.92 7.19
CA ASP A 400 12.22 -18.75 5.76
C ASP A 400 13.68 -19.01 5.37
N GLN A 401 14.00 -18.81 4.10
CA GLN A 401 15.33 -18.98 3.52
C GLN A 401 16.40 -18.04 4.10
N TYR A 402 16.00 -16.97 4.80
CA TYR A 402 16.90 -16.03 5.47
C TYR A 402 17.09 -16.36 6.96
N GLY A 403 16.50 -17.45 7.42
CA GLY A 403 16.51 -17.85 8.83
C GLY A 403 15.59 -17.03 9.73
N MET A 404 14.75 -16.15 9.17
CA MET A 404 13.76 -15.39 9.91
C MET A 404 12.49 -16.21 10.14
N PRO A 405 11.83 -16.05 11.30
CA PRO A 405 10.51 -16.67 11.52
C PRO A 405 9.51 -16.26 10.43
N VAL A 406 8.70 -17.23 9.97
CA VAL A 406 7.63 -16.99 8.99
C VAL A 406 6.56 -16.07 9.62
N PRO A 407 6.12 -15.01 8.94
CA PRO A 407 5.08 -14.16 9.47
C PRO A 407 3.70 -14.84 9.36
N VAL A 408 2.89 -14.65 10.41
CA VAL A 408 1.50 -15.12 10.46
C VAL A 408 0.58 -13.88 10.45
N VAL A 409 -0.30 -13.81 9.46
CA VAL A 409 -1.29 -12.75 9.29
C VAL A 409 -2.62 -13.26 9.81
N ARG A 410 -2.98 -12.88 11.03
CA ARG A 410 -4.31 -13.15 11.57
C ARG A 410 -5.23 -11.99 11.24
N TYR A 411 -6.33 -12.28 10.57
CA TYR A 411 -7.35 -11.29 10.20
C TYR A 411 -8.75 -11.87 10.34
N VAL A 412 -9.63 -11.13 11.01
CA VAL A 412 -11.05 -11.45 11.17
C VAL A 412 -11.88 -10.22 10.79
N ASN A 413 -12.82 -10.39 9.87
CA ASN A 413 -13.72 -9.33 9.43
C ASN A 413 -14.64 -8.90 10.58
N HIS A 414 -14.56 -7.63 10.97
CA HIS A 414 -15.48 -7.06 11.93
C HIS A 414 -16.93 -7.08 11.40
N PRO A 415 -17.97 -7.30 12.26
CA PRO A 415 -19.37 -7.31 11.82
C PRO A 415 -19.79 -6.06 11.03
N ASN A 416 -19.31 -4.88 11.42
CA ASN A 416 -19.51 -3.61 10.69
C ASN A 416 -19.09 -3.71 9.21
N ASN A 417 -17.94 -4.31 8.95
CA ASN A 417 -17.40 -4.44 7.60
C ASN A 417 -18.26 -5.35 6.73
N ARG A 418 -18.81 -6.42 7.31
CA ARG A 418 -19.68 -7.34 6.57
C ARG A 418 -20.98 -6.67 6.13
N VAL A 419 -21.57 -5.83 6.99
CA VAL A 419 -22.77 -5.03 6.66
C VAL A 419 -22.45 -4.04 5.55
N MET A 420 -21.34 -3.32 5.65
CA MET A 420 -20.89 -2.36 4.64
C MET A 420 -20.67 -3.02 3.28
N LEU A 421 -19.97 -4.15 3.23
CA LEU A 421 -19.73 -4.88 1.98
C LEU A 421 -21.02 -5.37 1.34
N GLN A 422 -21.98 -5.86 2.12
CA GLN A 422 -23.27 -6.29 1.60
C GLN A 422 -24.06 -5.11 1.01
N TYR A 423 -24.13 -3.98 1.74
CA TYR A 423 -24.77 -2.75 1.25
C TYR A 423 -24.15 -2.27 -0.07
N GLY A 424 -22.82 -2.19 -0.11
CA GLY A 424 -22.10 -1.76 -1.30
C GLY A 424 -22.33 -2.67 -2.51
N ARG A 425 -22.37 -4.01 -2.33
CA ARG A 425 -22.73 -4.95 -3.41
C ARG A 425 -24.14 -4.72 -3.93
N ASP A 426 -25.10 -4.49 -3.05
CA ASP A 426 -26.48 -4.23 -3.46
C ASP A 426 -26.61 -2.94 -4.25
N VAL A 427 -25.80 -1.93 -3.91
CA VAL A 427 -25.68 -0.70 -4.72
C VAL A 427 -25.11 -1.00 -6.11
N CYS A 428 -24.01 -1.76 -6.19
CA CYS A 428 -23.38 -2.10 -7.47
C CYS A 428 -24.30 -2.95 -8.36
N ARG A 429 -25.06 -3.87 -7.77
CA ARG A 429 -26.07 -4.64 -8.51
C ARG A 429 -27.17 -3.73 -9.09
N ARG A 430 -27.73 -2.82 -8.28
CA ARG A 430 -28.75 -1.86 -8.76
C ARG A 430 -28.21 -1.00 -9.90
N LEU A 431 -26.96 -0.58 -9.81
CA LEU A 431 -26.29 0.19 -10.87
C LEU A 431 -26.32 -0.57 -12.20
N TYR A 432 -25.83 -1.80 -12.22
CA TYR A 432 -25.77 -2.61 -13.45
C TYR A 432 -27.14 -3.05 -13.95
N GLN A 433 -28.06 -3.43 -13.05
CA GLN A 433 -29.45 -3.76 -13.40
C GLN A 433 -30.15 -2.58 -14.07
N SER A 434 -29.88 -1.35 -13.60
CA SER A 434 -30.45 -0.14 -14.21
C SER A 434 -30.04 0.05 -15.67
N LEU A 435 -28.91 -0.51 -16.07
CA LEU A 435 -28.38 -0.46 -17.45
C LEU A 435 -28.72 -1.71 -18.28
N GLY A 436 -29.50 -2.65 -17.73
CA GLY A 436 -29.93 -3.84 -18.44
C GLY A 436 -28.86 -4.93 -18.51
N ALA A 437 -27.98 -5.03 -17.50
CA ALA A 437 -27.04 -6.15 -17.41
C ALA A 437 -27.76 -7.49 -17.48
N THR A 438 -27.26 -8.42 -18.28
CA THR A 438 -27.89 -9.72 -18.53
C THR A 438 -27.52 -10.76 -17.47
N GLN A 439 -26.35 -10.60 -16.84
CA GLN A 439 -25.87 -11.48 -15.80
C GLN A 439 -24.98 -10.71 -14.82
N LEU A 440 -25.02 -11.07 -13.54
CA LEU A 440 -24.20 -10.50 -12.47
C LEU A 440 -23.45 -11.59 -11.72
N PHE A 441 -22.19 -11.31 -11.38
CA PHE A 441 -21.35 -12.17 -10.56
C PHE A 441 -20.81 -11.38 -9.38
N ASP A 442 -21.06 -11.88 -8.17
CA ASP A 442 -20.48 -11.32 -6.97
C ASP A 442 -19.16 -12.00 -6.68
N LEU A 443 -18.14 -11.20 -6.50
CA LEU A 443 -16.82 -11.64 -6.08
C LEU A 443 -16.60 -11.18 -4.64
N TYR A 444 -16.34 -12.13 -3.74
CA TYR A 444 -16.13 -11.89 -2.32
C TYR A 444 -14.67 -12.15 -1.96
N ASP A 445 -14.07 -11.31 -1.15
CA ASP A 445 -12.71 -11.46 -0.61
C ASP A 445 -11.68 -12.01 -1.62
N VAL A 446 -11.75 -11.47 -2.83
CA VAL A 446 -11.16 -12.05 -4.03
C VAL A 446 -9.66 -11.88 -4.09
N PHE A 447 -9.19 -10.82 -3.48
CA PHE A 447 -7.78 -10.45 -3.54
C PHE A 447 -7.10 -10.64 -2.18
N PRO A 448 -5.82 -11.07 -2.19
CA PRO A 448 -4.97 -10.90 -1.02
C PRO A 448 -4.87 -9.41 -0.68
N ALA A 449 -4.63 -9.09 0.58
CA ALA A 449 -4.55 -7.69 1.02
C ALA A 449 -3.41 -6.94 0.31
N THR A 450 -3.75 -5.83 -0.32
CA THR A 450 -2.78 -4.97 -1.03
C THR A 450 -2.49 -3.67 -0.28
N HIS A 451 -3.45 -3.18 0.50
CA HIS A 451 -3.34 -2.00 1.35
C HIS A 451 -3.12 -2.45 2.79
N ASN A 452 -1.87 -2.81 3.13
CA ASN A 452 -1.52 -3.29 4.46
C ASN A 452 -1.15 -2.11 5.35
N MET A 453 -1.85 -1.94 6.50
CA MET A 453 -1.74 -0.78 7.36
C MET A 453 -1.83 -1.16 8.85
N GLY A 454 -1.40 -0.26 9.74
CA GLY A 454 -1.74 -0.24 11.16
C GLY A 454 -0.80 -0.93 12.13
N THR A 455 0.14 -1.75 11.73
CA THR A 455 0.94 -2.66 12.57
C THR A 455 1.98 -1.98 13.49
N ALA A 456 2.18 -0.66 13.36
CA ALA A 456 3.04 0.16 14.21
C ALA A 456 2.44 1.58 14.31
N ARG A 457 1.14 1.63 14.66
CA ARG A 457 0.34 2.85 14.60
C ARG A 457 0.94 4.01 15.38
N MET A 458 0.78 5.22 14.83
CA MET A 458 1.15 6.46 15.51
C MET A 458 0.12 6.87 16.58
N GLY A 459 0.57 7.62 17.56
CA GLY A 459 -0.26 8.20 18.60
C GLY A 459 0.57 9.07 19.56
N GLU A 460 -0.11 9.83 20.41
CA GLU A 460 0.54 10.63 21.45
C GLU A 460 0.83 9.80 22.70
N ASP A 461 -0.04 8.82 23.01
CA ASP A 461 0.11 7.95 24.18
C ASP A 461 1.03 6.76 23.88
N PRO A 462 2.23 6.69 24.50
CA PRO A 462 3.19 5.61 24.27
C PRO A 462 2.70 4.23 24.75
N THR A 463 1.63 4.16 25.54
CA THR A 463 1.05 2.88 25.97
C THR A 463 0.07 2.30 24.96
N LEU A 464 -0.44 3.13 24.03
CA LEU A 464 -1.45 2.78 23.03
C LEU A 464 -0.92 2.84 21.60
N SER A 465 0.32 3.26 21.39
CA SER A 465 0.94 3.43 20.08
C SER A 465 2.40 2.95 20.09
N VAL A 466 2.98 2.79 18.90
CA VAL A 466 4.39 2.42 18.71
C VAL A 466 5.24 3.65 18.43
N THR A 467 4.66 4.60 17.70
CA THR A 467 5.37 5.81 17.28
C THR A 467 4.61 7.07 17.66
N ASN A 468 5.34 8.16 17.79
CA ASN A 468 4.79 9.50 17.89
C ASN A 468 4.20 9.99 16.55
N PRO A 469 3.58 11.18 16.46
CA PRO A 469 2.97 11.69 15.22
C PRO A 469 3.92 11.87 14.03
N TRP A 470 5.23 11.83 14.25
CA TRP A 470 6.25 11.94 13.19
C TRP A 470 6.83 10.58 12.78
N GLY A 471 6.25 9.48 13.28
CA GLY A 471 6.73 8.13 12.99
C GLY A 471 8.03 7.74 13.72
N GLN A 472 8.52 8.54 14.67
CA GLN A 472 9.61 8.19 15.57
C GLN A 472 9.09 7.25 16.64
N THR A 473 9.78 6.14 16.92
CA THR A 473 9.34 5.22 17.96
C THR A 473 9.45 5.85 19.35
N HIS A 474 8.51 5.49 20.24
CA HIS A 474 8.53 6.00 21.62
C HIS A 474 9.71 5.45 22.42
N ASP A 475 10.11 4.21 22.17
CA ASP A 475 11.13 3.51 22.94
C ASP A 475 12.57 3.85 22.51
N ILE A 476 12.77 4.20 21.23
CA ILE A 476 14.10 4.36 20.62
C ILE A 476 14.11 5.61 19.75
N PRO A 477 14.76 6.69 20.19
CA PRO A 477 14.66 8.00 19.53
C PRO A 477 15.32 8.09 18.15
N ASN A 478 16.22 7.18 17.79
CA ASN A 478 16.84 7.11 16.45
C ASN A 478 16.30 5.96 15.59
N LEU A 479 15.07 5.49 15.87
CA LEU A 479 14.33 4.52 15.07
C LEU A 479 13.01 5.12 14.60
N PHE A 480 12.75 5.02 13.30
CA PHE A 480 11.55 5.55 12.65
C PHE A 480 10.81 4.45 11.89
N VAL A 481 9.49 4.58 11.80
CA VAL A 481 8.64 3.82 10.87
C VAL A 481 8.19 4.77 9.76
N SER A 482 8.25 4.32 8.50
CA SER A 482 8.11 5.18 7.33
C SER A 482 7.24 4.56 6.23
N ASP A 483 6.16 3.89 6.63
CA ASP A 483 5.19 3.24 5.72
C ASP A 483 3.77 3.21 6.30
N GLY A 484 2.87 2.44 5.70
CA GLY A 484 1.47 2.31 6.13
C GLY A 484 1.25 1.72 7.52
N SER A 485 2.29 1.20 8.16
CA SER A 485 2.21 0.72 9.56
C SER A 485 1.81 1.81 10.54
N LEU A 486 2.08 3.09 10.19
CA LEU A 486 1.78 4.26 11.01
C LEU A 486 0.28 4.54 11.19
N PHE A 487 -0.56 4.04 10.31
CA PHE A 487 -1.97 4.43 10.24
C PHE A 487 -2.76 3.96 11.47
N PRO A 488 -3.39 4.86 12.25
CA PRO A 488 -4.32 4.50 13.32
C PRO A 488 -5.65 3.95 12.79
N THR A 489 -6.10 4.47 11.63
CA THR A 489 -7.29 4.08 10.87
C THR A 489 -7.02 4.22 9.38
N VAL A 490 -7.81 3.57 8.54
CA VAL A 490 -7.47 3.50 7.10
C VAL A 490 -8.24 4.49 6.22
N GLY A 491 -9.43 4.95 6.65
CA GLY A 491 -10.33 5.65 5.75
C GLY A 491 -10.80 4.78 4.58
N CYS A 492 -11.42 5.38 3.57
CA CYS A 492 -11.77 4.67 2.33
C CYS A 492 -10.92 5.10 1.12
N GLU A 493 -9.94 5.98 1.33
CA GLU A 493 -9.06 6.49 0.28
C GLU A 493 -7.80 5.62 0.12
N ASN A 494 -7.26 5.48 -1.11
CA ASN A 494 -6.04 4.72 -1.36
C ASN A 494 -4.85 5.31 -0.57
N PRO A 495 -4.05 4.50 0.17
CA PRO A 495 -3.16 5.00 1.21
C PRO A 495 -1.85 5.60 0.70
N THR A 496 -1.47 5.35 -0.57
CA THR A 496 -0.10 5.60 -1.05
C THR A 496 0.31 7.07 -0.97
N ILE A 497 -0.56 8.00 -1.40
CA ILE A 497 -0.24 9.44 -1.33
C ILE A 497 -0.13 9.93 0.12
N THR A 498 -0.91 9.36 1.03
CA THR A 498 -0.82 9.66 2.46
C THR A 498 0.49 9.17 3.04
N ILE A 499 0.96 7.97 2.67
CA ILE A 499 2.29 7.48 3.06
C ILE A 499 3.38 8.43 2.56
N VAL A 500 3.34 8.84 1.29
CA VAL A 500 4.30 9.80 0.72
C VAL A 500 4.26 11.13 1.49
N SER A 501 3.07 11.66 1.79
CA SER A 501 2.90 12.91 2.54
C SER A 501 3.47 12.82 3.96
N LEU A 502 3.22 11.71 4.67
CA LEU A 502 3.76 11.48 6.01
C LEU A 502 5.29 11.42 6.01
N VAL A 503 5.91 10.76 5.03
CA VAL A 503 7.38 10.67 4.97
C VAL A 503 8.04 11.97 4.51
N LEU A 504 7.38 12.79 3.68
CA LEU A 504 7.85 14.16 3.40
C LEU A 504 7.90 15.00 4.67
N ARG A 505 6.87 14.91 5.51
CA ARG A 505 6.80 15.57 6.82
C ARG A 505 7.86 14.98 7.78
N GLN A 506 8.03 13.66 7.78
CA GLN A 506 9.03 12.97 8.59
C GLN A 506 10.47 13.37 8.22
N ALA A 507 10.79 13.54 6.95
CA ALA A 507 12.12 13.97 6.50
C ALA A 507 12.50 15.33 7.06
N GLU A 508 11.57 16.29 7.12
CA GLU A 508 11.79 17.59 7.74
C GLU A 508 11.99 17.47 9.26
N TYR A 509 11.22 16.62 9.91
CA TYR A 509 11.37 16.34 11.34
C TYR A 509 12.74 15.70 11.65
N ILE A 510 13.18 14.70 10.89
CA ILE A 510 14.48 14.06 11.02
C ILE A 510 15.61 15.10 10.90
N GLN A 511 15.56 15.96 9.88
CA GLN A 511 16.53 17.02 9.69
C GLN A 511 16.62 17.97 10.90
N GLN A 512 15.47 18.36 11.45
CA GLN A 512 15.41 19.19 12.66
C GLN A 512 16.01 18.48 13.88
N GLN A 513 15.73 17.18 14.06
CA GLN A 513 16.29 16.39 15.16
C GLN A 513 17.82 16.24 15.04
N MET A 514 18.33 16.03 13.82
CA MET A 514 19.77 16.00 13.56
C MET A 514 20.44 17.34 13.89
N GLN A 515 19.85 18.47 13.49
CA GLN A 515 20.36 19.81 13.80
C GLN A 515 20.39 20.09 15.31
N ARG A 516 19.47 19.52 16.07
CA ARG A 516 19.41 19.60 17.54
C ARG A 516 20.34 18.61 18.25
N GLY A 517 20.98 17.70 17.51
CA GLY A 517 21.80 16.62 18.08
C GLY A 517 21.02 15.57 18.86
N SER A 518 19.69 15.44 18.59
CA SER A 518 18.84 14.47 19.28
C SER A 518 18.93 13.06 18.69
N ILE A 519 19.37 12.96 17.41
CA ILE A 519 19.58 11.69 16.68
C ILE A 519 20.90 11.72 15.92
#